data_3417743abb55577da4c93cb83baf4c0d
#
_entry.id   3417743abb55577da4c93cb83baf4c0d
#
_cell.length_a   1.000
_cell.length_b   1.000
_cell.length_c   1.000
_cell.angle_alpha   90.00
_cell.angle_beta   90.00
_cell.angle_gamma   90.00
#
_symmetry.space_group_name_H-M   'P 1'
#
loop_
_entity.id
_entity.type
_entity.pdbx_description
1 polymer ?
#
loop_
_entity_poly.entity_id
_entity_poly.type
_entity_poly.pdbx_seq_one_letter_code
_entity_poly.pdbx_strand_id
1 'polypeptide(L)'
;MSTREELIEKTRGWFTGRLPEDLFEGAPEVTVDREEITVVGRIPEPAYAEGASEAEKAAAVEGRIKEFRERTREARMAVARDAEHKFRRKVSWGVRCGDQGRLYTHLSVPVMTRLKQPERALLDTLVDGGVARSRSEALAWCVRLVEKHAGDWVGDLRDAMRKVEVVREAGPDRDGGQAEDGGQPDDAGHGDDAGHVDA
;
A
#
# COMPACT_ATOMS: atom_id res chain seq x y z
N MET A 1 5.57 17.43 -2.70
CA MET A 1 5.74 16.12 -2.02
C MET A 1 5.22 15.07 -2.98
N SER A 2 5.97 14.01 -3.24
CA SER A 2 5.52 12.93 -4.14
C SER A 2 4.29 12.27 -3.53
N THR A 3 3.26 12.04 -4.33
CA THR A 3 2.04 11.39 -3.87
C THR A 3 2.31 9.91 -3.56
N ARG A 4 1.43 9.28 -2.80
CA ARG A 4 1.52 7.84 -2.54
C ARG A 4 1.49 7.04 -3.85
N GLU A 5 0.69 7.47 -4.79
CA GLU A 5 0.52 6.83 -6.09
C GLU A 5 1.79 6.93 -6.95
N GLU A 6 2.37 8.12 -7.02
CA GLU A 6 3.65 8.37 -7.70
C GLU A 6 4.79 7.52 -7.09
N LEU A 7 4.80 7.34 -5.77
CA LEU A 7 5.75 6.46 -5.11
C LEU A 7 5.56 4.99 -5.53
N ILE A 8 4.31 4.51 -5.60
CA ILE A 8 3.99 3.14 -6.03
C ILE A 8 4.44 2.93 -7.48
N GLU A 9 4.12 3.87 -8.37
CA GLU A 9 4.52 3.82 -9.78
C GLU A 9 6.04 3.84 -9.95
N LYS A 10 6.74 4.76 -9.29
CA LYS A 10 8.21 4.83 -9.29
C LYS A 10 8.84 3.54 -8.76
N THR A 11 8.26 2.97 -7.70
CA THR A 11 8.75 1.71 -7.14
C THR A 11 8.54 0.55 -8.10
N ARG A 12 7.35 0.45 -8.70
CA ARG A 12 7.04 -0.58 -9.70
C ARG A 12 7.97 -0.49 -10.91
N GLY A 13 8.12 0.71 -11.47
CA GLY A 13 9.02 0.95 -12.60
C GLY A 13 10.49 0.61 -12.28
N TRP A 14 10.93 0.95 -11.06
CA TRP A 14 12.28 0.61 -10.64
C TRP A 14 12.49 -0.90 -10.53
N PHE A 15 11.56 -1.66 -9.95
CA PHE A 15 11.66 -3.12 -9.91
C PHE A 15 11.64 -3.75 -11.30
N THR A 16 10.79 -3.23 -12.20
CA THR A 16 10.76 -3.70 -13.60
C THR A 16 12.14 -3.55 -14.28
N GLY A 17 12.84 -2.46 -14.06
CA GLY A 17 14.16 -2.24 -14.65
C GLY A 17 15.34 -2.86 -13.89
N ARG A 18 15.16 -3.24 -12.61
CA ARG A 18 16.26 -3.72 -11.77
C ARG A 18 16.27 -5.24 -11.59
N LEU A 19 15.14 -5.89 -11.79
CA LEU A 19 15.06 -7.35 -11.70
C LEU A 19 15.75 -8.01 -12.90
N PRO A 20 16.43 -9.16 -12.71
CA PRO A 20 16.86 -9.99 -13.82
C PRO A 20 15.66 -10.40 -14.70
N GLU A 21 15.83 -10.38 -16.01
CA GLU A 21 14.77 -10.67 -16.99
C GLU A 21 14.20 -12.10 -16.84
N ASP A 22 15.04 -13.01 -16.40
CA ASP A 22 14.71 -14.44 -16.21
C ASP A 22 14.16 -14.77 -14.81
N LEU A 23 14.00 -13.75 -13.95
CA LEU A 23 13.57 -14.00 -12.57
C LEU A 23 12.10 -14.41 -12.50
N PHE A 24 11.22 -13.77 -13.27
CA PHE A 24 9.79 -14.00 -13.25
C PHE A 24 9.20 -14.09 -14.65
N GLU A 25 8.07 -14.74 -14.79
CA GLU A 25 7.24 -14.68 -15.99
C GLU A 25 6.46 -13.36 -16.03
N GLY A 26 6.99 -12.39 -16.77
CA GLY A 26 6.38 -11.06 -16.90
C GLY A 26 6.63 -10.14 -15.71
N ALA A 27 5.90 -9.05 -15.68
CA ALA A 27 6.04 -8.03 -14.64
C ALA A 27 5.53 -8.53 -13.28
N PRO A 28 6.28 -8.34 -12.18
CA PRO A 28 5.82 -8.70 -10.85
C PRO A 28 4.72 -7.74 -10.36
N GLU A 29 3.87 -8.25 -9.48
CA GLU A 29 2.99 -7.43 -8.67
C GLU A 29 3.81 -6.76 -7.56
N VAL A 30 3.76 -5.43 -7.47
CA VAL A 30 4.48 -4.66 -6.46
C VAL A 30 3.48 -3.89 -5.63
N THR A 31 3.40 -4.20 -4.35
CA THR A 31 2.60 -3.49 -3.35
C THR A 31 3.51 -2.70 -2.42
N VAL A 32 3.13 -1.47 -2.09
CA VAL A 32 3.92 -0.58 -1.24
C VAL A 32 3.05 -0.04 -0.11
N ASP A 33 3.50 -0.21 1.12
CA ASP A 33 2.93 0.46 2.29
C ASP A 33 3.96 1.39 2.96
N ARG A 34 3.75 1.74 4.23
CA ARG A 34 4.64 2.65 4.98
C ARG A 34 5.96 2.01 5.35
N GLU A 35 5.98 0.72 5.59
CA GLU A 35 7.08 -0.06 6.15
C GLU A 35 7.73 -0.99 5.13
N GLU A 36 6.94 -1.48 4.17
CA GLU A 36 7.30 -2.62 3.34
C GLU A 36 6.96 -2.41 1.86
N ILE A 37 7.80 -3.02 1.01
CA ILE A 37 7.54 -3.26 -0.40
C ILE A 37 7.41 -4.77 -0.58
N THR A 38 6.25 -5.24 -1.00
CA THR A 38 6.04 -6.66 -1.32
C THR A 38 6.12 -6.86 -2.82
N VAL A 39 6.98 -7.77 -3.26
CA VAL A 39 7.19 -8.13 -4.67
C VAL A 39 6.78 -9.58 -4.87
N VAL A 40 5.76 -9.82 -5.68
CA VAL A 40 5.24 -11.14 -6.00
C VAL A 40 5.31 -11.36 -7.50
N GLY A 41 6.13 -12.31 -7.93
CA GLY A 41 6.26 -12.66 -9.33
C GLY A 41 5.66 -14.03 -9.66
N ARG A 42 5.31 -14.24 -10.92
CA ARG A 42 4.91 -15.54 -11.43
C ARG A 42 6.14 -16.35 -11.80
N ILE A 43 6.08 -17.66 -11.55
CA ILE A 43 7.09 -18.61 -11.98
C ILE A 43 6.41 -19.75 -12.75
N PRO A 44 7.12 -20.39 -13.71
CA PRO A 44 6.55 -21.44 -14.53
C PRO A 44 6.17 -22.66 -13.68
N GLU A 45 5.02 -23.22 -13.99
CA GLU A 45 4.59 -24.47 -13.39
C GLU A 45 5.52 -25.61 -13.79
N PRO A 46 5.70 -26.63 -12.92
CA PRO A 46 6.40 -27.85 -13.31
C PRO A 46 5.59 -28.59 -14.37
N ALA A 47 6.30 -29.31 -15.27
CA ALA A 47 5.65 -30.26 -16.16
C ALA A 47 5.13 -31.45 -15.36
N TYR A 48 3.90 -31.82 -15.57
CA TYR A 48 3.26 -32.94 -14.91
C TYR A 48 3.22 -34.16 -15.85
N ALA A 49 3.29 -35.37 -15.29
CA ALA A 49 3.02 -36.58 -16.03
C ALA A 49 1.52 -36.65 -16.41
N GLU A 50 1.20 -37.29 -17.51
CA GLU A 50 -0.19 -37.55 -17.91
C GLU A 50 -0.90 -38.38 -16.83
N GLY A 51 -2.04 -37.89 -16.36
CA GLY A 51 -2.78 -38.52 -15.26
C GLY A 51 -2.27 -38.22 -13.85
N ALA A 52 -1.33 -37.31 -13.67
CA ALA A 52 -0.86 -36.93 -12.34
C ALA A 52 -2.01 -36.51 -11.41
N SER A 53 -2.03 -37.03 -10.20
CA SER A 53 -3.02 -36.70 -9.17
C SER A 53 -2.85 -35.27 -8.66
N GLU A 54 -3.88 -34.72 -8.05
CA GLU A 54 -3.80 -33.38 -7.46
C GLU A 54 -2.75 -33.31 -6.34
N ALA A 55 -2.52 -34.38 -5.61
CA ALA A 55 -1.48 -34.47 -4.59
C ALA A 55 -0.07 -34.40 -5.21
N GLU A 56 0.14 -35.08 -6.33
CA GLU A 56 1.42 -35.05 -7.07
C GLU A 56 1.67 -33.63 -7.65
N LYS A 57 0.64 -33.01 -8.23
CA LYS A 57 0.75 -31.66 -8.75
C LYS A 57 1.07 -30.66 -7.64
N ALA A 58 0.38 -30.75 -6.50
CA ALA A 58 0.63 -29.89 -5.34
C ALA A 58 2.06 -30.03 -4.80
N ALA A 59 2.56 -31.28 -4.69
CA ALA A 59 3.93 -31.54 -4.26
C ALA A 59 4.97 -31.02 -5.27
N ALA A 60 4.71 -31.16 -6.58
CA ALA A 60 5.57 -30.61 -7.62
C ALA A 60 5.64 -29.08 -7.60
N VAL A 61 4.51 -28.40 -7.39
CA VAL A 61 4.47 -26.95 -7.22
C VAL A 61 5.24 -26.51 -5.97
N GLU A 62 5.08 -27.19 -4.85
CA GLU A 62 5.84 -26.90 -3.63
C GLU A 62 7.35 -27.05 -3.86
N GLY A 63 7.76 -28.11 -4.53
CA GLY A 63 9.15 -28.35 -4.93
C GLY A 63 9.68 -27.23 -5.83
N ARG A 64 8.91 -26.78 -6.82
CA ARG A 64 9.25 -25.67 -7.72
C ARG A 64 9.41 -24.36 -6.96
N ILE A 65 8.50 -24.04 -6.06
CA ILE A 65 8.56 -22.83 -5.22
C ILE A 65 9.81 -22.85 -4.33
N LYS A 66 10.14 -24.00 -3.75
CA LYS A 66 11.34 -24.18 -2.93
C LYS A 66 12.62 -24.02 -3.75
N GLU A 67 12.73 -24.69 -4.89
CA GLU A 67 13.86 -24.57 -5.82
C GLU A 67 14.09 -23.11 -6.23
N PHE A 68 13.05 -22.43 -6.68
CA PHE A 68 13.11 -21.02 -7.06
C PHE A 68 13.64 -20.16 -5.91
N ARG A 69 13.11 -20.35 -4.69
CA ARG A 69 13.54 -19.62 -3.50
C ARG A 69 15.03 -19.78 -3.23
N GLU A 70 15.55 -21.00 -3.37
CA GLU A 70 16.95 -21.30 -3.12
C GLU A 70 17.84 -20.75 -4.22
N ARG A 71 17.54 -21.03 -5.47
CA ARG A 71 18.31 -20.60 -6.65
C ARG A 71 18.42 -19.08 -6.78
N THR A 72 17.34 -18.35 -6.49
CA THR A 72 17.30 -16.90 -6.70
C THR A 72 17.66 -16.09 -5.45
N ARG A 73 18.05 -16.73 -4.37
CA ARG A 73 18.27 -16.10 -3.07
C ARG A 73 19.22 -14.90 -3.15
N GLU A 74 20.38 -15.08 -3.77
CA GLU A 74 21.41 -14.03 -3.83
C GLU A 74 20.97 -12.84 -4.69
N ALA A 75 20.37 -13.10 -5.85
CA ALA A 75 19.84 -12.06 -6.72
C ALA A 75 18.76 -11.22 -6.01
N ARG A 76 17.80 -11.89 -5.35
CA ARG A 76 16.74 -11.21 -4.59
C ARG A 76 17.31 -10.39 -3.42
N MET A 77 18.31 -10.90 -2.72
CA MET A 77 18.94 -10.16 -1.62
C MET A 77 19.73 -8.94 -2.12
N ALA A 78 20.37 -9.03 -3.28
CA ALA A 78 21.05 -7.88 -3.86
C ALA A 78 20.05 -6.78 -4.24
N VAL A 79 18.98 -7.15 -4.96
CA VAL A 79 17.91 -6.22 -5.34
C VAL A 79 17.22 -5.62 -4.10
N ALA A 80 16.97 -6.44 -3.07
CA ALA A 80 16.37 -5.96 -1.82
C ALA A 80 17.22 -4.88 -1.15
N ARG A 81 18.54 -5.08 -1.03
CA ARG A 81 19.46 -4.08 -0.44
C ARG A 81 19.43 -2.76 -1.19
N ASP A 82 19.45 -2.81 -2.53
CA ASP A 82 19.40 -1.61 -3.36
C ASP A 82 18.04 -0.88 -3.18
N ALA A 83 16.94 -1.64 -3.16
CA ALA A 83 15.60 -1.09 -2.95
C ALA A 83 15.43 -0.50 -1.54
N GLU A 84 15.87 -1.20 -0.50
CA GLU A 84 15.84 -0.72 0.89
C GLU A 84 16.64 0.57 1.07
N HIS A 85 17.79 0.67 0.43
CA HIS A 85 18.59 1.90 0.44
C HIS A 85 17.86 3.05 -0.25
N LYS A 86 17.27 2.79 -1.42
CA LYS A 86 16.60 3.80 -2.25
C LYS A 86 15.26 4.27 -1.67
N PHE A 87 14.40 3.33 -1.26
CA PHE A 87 13.02 3.62 -0.86
C PHE A 87 12.81 3.70 0.65
N ARG A 88 13.83 3.34 1.45
CA ARG A 88 13.79 3.32 2.92
C ARG A 88 12.65 2.46 3.47
N ARG A 89 12.37 1.32 2.81
CA ARG A 89 11.39 0.32 3.20
C ARG A 89 11.99 -1.07 3.08
N LYS A 90 11.52 -1.99 3.90
CA LYS A 90 11.90 -3.40 3.80
C LYS A 90 11.31 -4.03 2.54
N VAL A 91 11.97 -5.05 2.02
CA VAL A 91 11.49 -5.77 0.83
C VAL A 91 11.14 -7.20 1.19
N SER A 92 9.88 -7.55 0.95
CA SER A 92 9.38 -8.91 1.06
C SER A 92 9.13 -9.52 -0.32
N TRP A 93 9.41 -10.80 -0.44
CA TRP A 93 9.33 -11.53 -1.68
C TRP A 93 8.29 -12.62 -1.61
N GLY A 94 7.58 -12.79 -2.71
CA GLY A 94 6.66 -13.89 -2.91
C GLY A 94 6.68 -14.39 -4.34
N VAL A 95 6.04 -15.54 -4.55
CA VAL A 95 5.83 -16.12 -5.87
C VAL A 95 4.43 -16.66 -6.01
N ARG A 96 3.96 -16.73 -7.26
CA ARG A 96 2.80 -17.50 -7.68
C ARG A 96 3.26 -18.55 -8.70
N CYS A 97 2.85 -19.80 -8.47
CA CYS A 97 3.07 -20.92 -9.34
C CYS A 97 1.71 -21.59 -9.59
N GLY A 98 1.13 -21.40 -10.78
CA GLY A 98 -0.28 -21.69 -11.00
C GLY A 98 -1.17 -20.91 -10.04
N ASP A 99 -2.09 -21.63 -9.38
CA ASP A 99 -3.02 -21.06 -8.40
C ASP A 99 -2.41 -20.92 -6.99
N GLN A 100 -1.22 -21.48 -6.76
CA GLN A 100 -0.57 -21.44 -5.46
C GLN A 100 0.32 -20.19 -5.35
N GLY A 101 0.13 -19.43 -4.26
CA GLY A 101 0.96 -18.29 -3.89
C GLY A 101 1.69 -18.53 -2.58
N ARG A 102 2.95 -18.09 -2.49
CA ARG A 102 3.70 -18.13 -1.24
C ARG A 102 4.55 -16.88 -1.06
N LEU A 103 4.38 -16.23 0.08
CA LEU A 103 5.32 -15.22 0.55
C LEU A 103 6.47 -15.89 1.30
N TYR A 104 7.70 -15.42 1.06
CA TYR A 104 8.91 -15.93 1.70
C TYR A 104 9.27 -15.17 2.97
N THR A 105 8.86 -13.92 3.04
CA THR A 105 9.15 -13.01 4.14
C THR A 105 7.84 -12.40 4.61
N HIS A 106 7.68 -12.30 5.90
CA HIS A 106 6.55 -11.64 6.55
C HIS A 106 7.12 -10.58 7.50
N LEU A 107 6.99 -9.32 7.12
CA LEU A 107 7.32 -8.23 8.03
C LEU A 107 6.19 -8.09 9.05
N SER A 108 6.56 -8.17 10.33
CA SER A 108 5.64 -7.86 11.42
C SER A 108 6.08 -6.59 12.10
N VAL A 109 5.21 -5.59 12.12
CA VAL A 109 5.46 -4.29 12.73
C VAL A 109 4.58 -4.16 13.97
N PRO A 110 5.14 -3.73 15.12
CA PRO A 110 4.34 -3.56 16.32
C PRO A 110 3.35 -2.40 16.16
N VAL A 111 2.10 -2.65 16.50
CA VAL A 111 1.05 -1.63 16.60
C VAL A 111 0.59 -1.55 18.05
N MET A 112 0.75 -0.39 18.67
CA MET A 112 0.30 -0.17 20.05
C MET A 112 -1.09 0.45 20.07
N THR A 113 -1.97 -0.13 20.90
CA THR A 113 -3.31 0.41 21.16
C THR A 113 -3.64 0.32 22.65
N ARG A 114 -4.60 1.16 23.07
CA ARG A 114 -5.16 1.14 24.42
C ARG A 114 -6.62 0.73 24.32
N LEU A 115 -6.94 -0.41 24.93
CA LEU A 115 -8.28 -1.00 24.92
C LEU A 115 -8.99 -0.74 26.24
N LYS A 116 -10.29 -0.49 26.19
CA LYS A 116 -11.18 -0.41 27.35
C LYS A 116 -11.51 -1.82 27.85
N GLN A 117 -12.17 -1.89 29.01
CA GLN A 117 -12.49 -3.18 29.65
C GLN A 117 -13.29 -4.14 28.77
N PRO A 118 -14.37 -3.73 28.07
CA PRO A 118 -15.14 -4.65 27.22
C PRO A 118 -14.31 -5.27 26.09
N GLU A 119 -13.45 -4.46 25.45
CA GLU A 119 -12.56 -4.91 24.36
C GLU A 119 -11.52 -5.91 24.88
N ARG A 120 -10.96 -5.64 26.07
CA ARG A 120 -10.03 -6.58 26.71
C ARG A 120 -10.71 -7.89 27.07
N ALA A 121 -11.93 -7.83 27.62
CA ALA A 121 -12.70 -9.02 27.98
C ALA A 121 -13.00 -9.90 26.74
N LEU A 122 -13.26 -9.28 25.58
CA LEU A 122 -13.40 -10.01 24.32
C LEU A 122 -12.11 -10.76 23.96
N LEU A 123 -10.96 -10.10 24.05
CA LEU A 123 -9.67 -10.74 23.77
C LEU A 123 -9.37 -11.88 24.75
N ASP A 124 -9.71 -11.71 26.04
CA ASP A 124 -9.54 -12.76 27.04
C ASP A 124 -10.43 -13.96 26.72
N THR A 125 -11.67 -13.74 26.33
CA THR A 125 -12.59 -14.82 25.89
C THR A 125 -12.01 -15.60 24.70
N LEU A 126 -11.40 -14.92 23.72
CA LEU A 126 -10.75 -15.57 22.56
C LEU A 126 -9.51 -16.38 22.98
N VAL A 127 -8.77 -15.93 23.97
CA VAL A 127 -7.61 -16.66 24.50
C VAL A 127 -8.08 -17.86 25.31
N ASP A 128 -9.03 -17.68 26.23
CA ASP A 128 -9.57 -18.74 27.08
C ASP A 128 -10.28 -19.81 26.26
N GLY A 129 -10.94 -19.41 25.15
CA GLY A 129 -11.57 -20.30 24.18
C GLY A 129 -10.61 -21.00 23.23
N GLY A 130 -9.30 -20.76 23.33
CA GLY A 130 -8.27 -21.42 22.52
C GLY A 130 -8.21 -20.95 21.06
N VAL A 131 -8.86 -19.83 20.71
CA VAL A 131 -8.82 -19.23 19.37
C VAL A 131 -7.46 -18.54 19.13
N ALA A 132 -6.86 -18.02 20.20
CA ALA A 132 -5.55 -17.37 20.17
C ALA A 132 -4.75 -17.72 21.42
N ARG A 133 -3.41 -17.66 21.31
CA ARG A 133 -2.49 -17.96 22.44
C ARG A 133 -2.19 -16.75 23.31
N SER A 134 -2.54 -15.54 22.82
CA SER A 134 -2.29 -14.29 23.54
C SER A 134 -3.26 -13.20 23.07
N ARG A 135 -3.42 -12.13 23.88
CA ARG A 135 -4.22 -10.96 23.50
C ARG A 135 -3.76 -10.31 22.18
N SER A 136 -2.46 -10.29 21.92
CA SER A 136 -1.92 -9.75 20.66
C SER A 136 -2.33 -10.59 19.46
N GLU A 137 -2.30 -11.92 19.60
CA GLU A 137 -2.76 -12.84 18.55
C GLU A 137 -4.28 -12.76 18.35
N ALA A 138 -5.04 -12.63 19.45
CA ALA A 138 -6.49 -12.41 19.41
C ALA A 138 -6.83 -11.11 18.69
N LEU A 139 -6.12 -10.02 18.96
CA LEU A 139 -6.32 -8.75 18.25
C LEU A 139 -6.00 -8.87 16.77
N ALA A 140 -4.89 -9.51 16.39
CA ALA A 140 -4.55 -9.78 14.99
C ALA A 140 -5.59 -10.67 14.32
N TRP A 141 -6.18 -11.63 15.04
CA TRP A 141 -7.30 -12.44 14.55
C TRP A 141 -8.55 -11.58 14.29
N CYS A 142 -8.90 -10.66 15.19
CA CYS A 142 -10.00 -9.72 14.97
C CYS A 142 -9.79 -8.84 13.73
N VAL A 143 -8.57 -8.36 13.49
CA VAL A 143 -8.24 -7.58 12.28
C VAL A 143 -8.48 -8.41 11.01
N ARG A 144 -8.01 -9.68 10.98
CA ARG A 144 -8.28 -10.59 9.84
C ARG A 144 -9.76 -10.89 9.66
N LEU A 145 -10.52 -10.98 10.76
CA LEU A 145 -11.96 -11.18 10.71
C LEU A 145 -12.68 -9.99 10.06
N VAL A 146 -12.26 -8.76 10.40
CA VAL A 146 -12.76 -7.53 9.77
C VAL A 146 -12.44 -7.53 8.28
N GLU A 147 -11.22 -7.88 7.89
CA GLU A 147 -10.83 -7.98 6.47
C GLU A 147 -11.74 -8.95 5.71
N LYS A 148 -12.01 -10.10 6.30
CA LYS A 148 -12.87 -11.14 5.69
C LYS A 148 -14.35 -10.71 5.55
N HIS A 149 -14.88 -9.96 6.52
CA HIS A 149 -16.31 -9.64 6.57
C HIS A 149 -16.65 -8.21 6.10
N ALA A 150 -15.68 -7.33 6.05
CA ALA A 150 -15.84 -5.94 5.62
C ALA A 150 -14.88 -5.57 4.47
N GLY A 151 -14.35 -6.57 3.75
CA GLY A 151 -13.39 -6.37 2.66
C GLY A 151 -13.90 -5.44 1.58
N ASP A 152 -15.14 -5.60 1.16
CA ASP A 152 -15.78 -4.77 0.13
C ASP A 152 -15.87 -3.31 0.61
N TRP A 153 -16.39 -3.08 1.82
CA TRP A 153 -16.47 -1.74 2.40
C TRP A 153 -15.08 -1.08 2.57
N VAL A 154 -14.08 -1.85 3.00
CA VAL A 154 -12.69 -1.35 3.10
C VAL A 154 -12.12 -1.04 1.71
N GLY A 155 -12.50 -1.82 0.69
CA GLY A 155 -12.19 -1.56 -0.71
C GLY A 155 -12.78 -0.24 -1.19
N ASP A 156 -14.09 -0.07 -1.00
CA ASP A 156 -14.81 1.16 -1.36
C ASP A 156 -14.22 2.40 -0.67
N LEU A 157 -13.84 2.27 0.61
CA LEU A 157 -13.18 3.34 1.34
C LEU A 157 -11.82 3.71 0.74
N ARG A 158 -11.01 2.72 0.33
CA ARG A 158 -9.73 2.98 -0.36
C ARG A 158 -9.93 3.70 -1.69
N ASP A 159 -10.96 3.31 -2.43
CA ASP A 159 -11.30 3.93 -3.72
C ASP A 159 -11.80 5.36 -3.56
N ALA A 160 -12.62 5.61 -2.55
CA ALA A 160 -13.06 6.95 -2.20
C ALA A 160 -11.88 7.85 -1.79
N MET A 161 -10.95 7.34 -0.99
CA MET A 161 -9.74 8.08 -0.60
C MET A 161 -8.85 8.43 -1.79
N ARG A 162 -8.71 7.54 -2.78
CA ARG A 162 -7.99 7.85 -4.02
C ARG A 162 -8.62 9.02 -4.78
N LYS A 163 -9.95 9.04 -4.89
CA LYS A 163 -10.66 10.16 -5.52
C LYS A 163 -10.44 11.49 -4.79
N VAL A 164 -10.44 11.47 -3.46
CA VAL A 164 -10.15 12.66 -2.65
C VAL A 164 -8.72 13.15 -2.88
N GLU A 165 -7.75 12.23 -3.01
CA GLU A 165 -6.35 12.59 -3.25
C GLU A 165 -6.18 13.28 -4.61
N VAL A 166 -6.82 12.78 -5.66
CA VAL A 166 -6.85 13.40 -7.00
C VAL A 166 -7.42 14.82 -6.95
N VAL A 167 -8.56 15.02 -6.28
CA VAL A 167 -9.17 16.35 -6.13
C VAL A 167 -8.27 17.31 -5.34
N ARG A 168 -7.60 16.80 -4.32
CA ARG A 168 -6.67 17.62 -3.50
C ARG A 168 -5.43 18.05 -4.27
N GLU A 169 -4.97 17.23 -5.21
CA GLU A 169 -3.81 17.53 -6.07
C GLU A 169 -4.16 18.49 -7.20
N ALA A 170 -5.35 18.34 -7.78
CA ALA A 170 -5.86 19.28 -8.77
C ALA A 170 -5.95 20.71 -8.20
N GLY A 171 -6.23 20.85 -6.90
CA GLY A 171 -6.37 22.16 -6.24
C GLY A 171 -7.56 22.97 -6.74
N PRO A 172 -7.85 24.11 -6.15
CA PRO A 172 -8.76 25.07 -6.77
C PRO A 172 -8.09 25.66 -8.00
N ASP A 173 -8.78 25.66 -9.14
CA ASP A 173 -8.31 26.25 -10.39
C ASP A 173 -7.75 27.66 -10.12
N ARG A 174 -6.48 27.86 -10.46
CA ARG A 174 -5.83 29.19 -10.42
C ARG A 174 -6.19 30.04 -11.65
N ASP A 175 -7.31 29.74 -12.29
CA ASP A 175 -7.89 30.58 -13.32
C ASP A 175 -8.93 31.50 -12.69
N GLY A 176 -8.51 32.68 -12.33
CA GLY A 176 -9.42 33.66 -11.84
C GLY A 176 -8.76 35.01 -11.63
N GLY A 177 -8.64 35.78 -12.67
CA GLY A 177 -8.52 37.19 -12.47
C GLY A 177 -7.28 37.91 -12.99
N GLN A 178 -7.16 37.97 -14.27
CA GLN A 178 -6.79 39.24 -14.84
C GLN A 178 -8.01 40.18 -14.66
N ALA A 179 -8.01 40.89 -13.55
CA ALA A 179 -8.84 42.11 -13.44
C ALA A 179 -8.25 43.11 -14.44
N GLU A 180 -8.98 43.33 -15.54
CA GLU A 180 -8.71 44.41 -16.45
C GLU A 180 -8.79 45.70 -15.66
N ASP A 181 -7.65 46.39 -15.63
CA ASP A 181 -7.53 47.80 -15.26
C ASP A 181 -8.35 48.61 -16.26
N GLY A 182 -9.51 49.02 -15.86
CA GLY A 182 -10.45 49.87 -16.58
C GLY A 182 -10.53 51.25 -15.95
N GLY A 183 -9.68 52.15 -16.46
CA GLY A 183 -9.92 53.57 -16.67
C GLY A 183 -10.68 54.34 -15.60
N GLN A 184 -9.94 55.23 -14.99
CA GLN A 184 -10.44 56.44 -14.33
C GLN A 184 -11.02 57.38 -15.40
N PRO A 185 -12.06 58.19 -15.07
CA PRO A 185 -11.96 59.60 -15.37
C PRO A 185 -12.13 60.50 -14.14
N ASP A 186 -11.27 61.51 -14.11
CA ASP A 186 -11.35 62.69 -13.28
C ASP A 186 -12.74 63.33 -13.32
N ASP A 187 -13.22 63.84 -12.22
CA ASP A 187 -13.77 65.19 -12.19
C ASP A 187 -13.77 65.81 -10.80
N ALA A 188 -13.54 67.12 -10.82
CA ALA A 188 -13.31 68.04 -9.73
C ALA A 188 -14.59 68.46 -9.01
N GLY A 189 -14.43 68.98 -7.79
CA GLY A 189 -15.43 69.85 -7.20
C GLY A 189 -15.46 69.85 -5.67
N HIS A 190 -14.64 70.58 -5.05
CA HIS A 190 -14.88 71.77 -4.28
C HIS A 190 -16.04 71.77 -3.24
N GLY A 191 -15.74 72.08 -1.97
CA GLY A 191 -16.74 72.43 -0.99
C GLY A 191 -16.30 72.25 0.45
N ASP A 192 -15.83 73.38 1.03
CA ASP A 192 -15.64 73.67 2.46
C ASP A 192 -16.85 73.24 3.34
N ASP A 193 -16.66 72.91 4.56
CA ASP A 193 -16.88 73.79 5.70
C ASP A 193 -16.74 73.08 7.04
N ALA A 194 -16.46 73.88 8.01
CA ALA A 194 -16.05 73.72 9.38
C ALA A 194 -17.09 73.11 10.34
N GLY A 195 -16.61 72.75 11.52
CA GLY A 195 -17.39 72.81 12.75
C GLY A 195 -17.16 71.58 13.66
N HIS A 196 -16.27 71.58 14.52
CA HIS A 196 -16.22 72.05 15.92
C HIS A 196 -17.11 71.27 16.89
N VAL A 197 -16.48 70.92 17.99
CA VAL A 197 -16.81 70.71 19.43
C VAL A 197 -17.41 69.35 19.92
N ASP A 198 -16.65 68.88 20.88
CA ASP A 198 -16.94 68.43 22.26
C ASP A 198 -18.14 67.49 22.56
N ALA A 199 -17.82 66.39 23.13
CA ALA A 199 -18.01 65.97 24.53
C ALA A 199 -17.46 64.57 24.75
#